data_ea66f11fba9acec32a8e33e8beb6b97a
#
_entry.id   ea66f11fba9acec32a8e33e8beb6b97a
#
_cell.length_a   1.000
_cell.length_b   1.000
_cell.length_c   1.000
_cell.angle_alpha   90.00
_cell.angle_beta   90.00
_cell.angle_gamma   90.00
#
_symmetry.space_group_name_H-M   'P 1'
#
loop_
_entity.id
_entity.type
_entity.pdbx_description
1 polymer ?
#
loop_
_entity_poly.entity_id
_entity_poly.type
_entity_poly.pdbx_seq_one_letter_code
_entity_poly.pdbx_strand_id
1 'polypeptide(L)'
;MDNLLPHYEYEVGLLLRGVAEFARRYPKIGARLGIANGQGDLHVDRMIQTFALLAARVDAKLEDTYPEFTESLLEILYPQYLRTVPACAIAQFDPTNLFGQLTAPFTMQRGTLLDANAAPCRFQTTYDVTLAPLRVHSARFAPATMVPAAVRLPANVSAILSIAFASATPTETFDDAIPSGAVRIHLAGDRARVAALADALQLHASAAFVEVDQSGRWAALSKIPIESVGFGENERLLPKESTSTSDAFQTLIESFAFPEKFDFVDIDLGRMRRAPRAPEARQMTLHLAIRDAPTGSVAAQALRDLDATSFKLFCTPVVNLFKRDATPIQLMTTDRAHPVTPEPLETGTPLDVYSIDAVHLGDRTQSELEKGMPSSAAVSRTTVLPYRAFSHGRKPDSAVAYWTAFRDPHAALATRAPRFSCRSSGWKVTPPG
;
A
#
# COMPACT_ATOMS: atom_id res chain seq x y z
N MET A 1 23.11 -23.41 -8.99
CA MET A 1 23.67 -24.72 -8.68
C MET A 1 23.59 -25.08 -7.19
N ASP A 2 23.43 -24.09 -6.32
CA ASP A 2 23.46 -24.31 -4.86
C ASP A 2 22.25 -25.07 -4.28
N ASN A 3 21.22 -25.30 -5.07
CA ASN A 3 19.99 -25.98 -4.62
C ASN A 3 19.89 -27.46 -5.04
N LEU A 4 20.92 -28.01 -5.72
CA LEU A 4 20.89 -29.39 -6.22
C LEU A 4 21.24 -30.42 -5.14
N LEU A 5 22.02 -30.04 -4.15
CA LEU A 5 22.53 -30.96 -3.12
C LEU A 5 21.42 -31.60 -2.28
N PRO A 6 20.41 -30.85 -1.77
CA PRO A 6 19.31 -31.47 -1.03
C PRO A 6 18.52 -32.49 -1.83
N HIS A 7 18.22 -32.19 -3.10
CA HIS A 7 17.56 -33.15 -4.01
C HIS A 7 18.41 -34.39 -4.24
N TYR A 8 19.72 -34.23 -4.43
CA TYR A 8 20.63 -35.36 -4.59
C TYR A 8 20.68 -36.24 -3.35
N GLU A 9 20.81 -35.69 -2.16
CA GLU A 9 20.80 -36.43 -0.89
C GLU A 9 19.49 -37.21 -0.69
N TYR A 10 18.35 -36.56 -1.01
CA TYR A 10 17.04 -37.19 -0.97
C TYR A 10 16.97 -38.39 -1.92
N GLU A 11 17.33 -38.21 -3.20
CA GLU A 11 17.28 -39.25 -4.23
C GLU A 11 18.23 -40.43 -3.93
N VAL A 12 19.46 -40.15 -3.47
CA VAL A 12 20.39 -41.20 -3.02
C VAL A 12 19.75 -42.01 -1.88
N GLY A 13 19.18 -41.34 -0.89
CA GLY A 13 18.54 -42.00 0.24
C GLY A 13 17.31 -42.84 -0.18
N LEU A 14 16.54 -42.39 -1.17
CA LEU A 14 15.43 -43.13 -1.75
C LEU A 14 15.86 -44.37 -2.48
N LEU A 15 16.85 -44.22 -3.38
CA LEU A 15 17.39 -45.33 -4.17
C LEU A 15 18.05 -46.41 -3.30
N LEU A 16 18.86 -46.02 -2.31
CA LEU A 16 19.49 -46.98 -1.39
C LEU A 16 18.47 -47.76 -0.56
N ARG A 17 17.38 -47.11 -0.11
CA ARG A 17 16.27 -47.80 0.57
C ARG A 17 15.58 -48.77 -0.37
N GLY A 18 15.31 -48.36 -1.60
CA GLY A 18 14.68 -49.19 -2.62
C GLY A 18 15.55 -50.42 -2.97
N VAL A 19 16.85 -50.25 -3.12
CA VAL A 19 17.80 -51.32 -3.37
C VAL A 19 17.86 -52.30 -2.19
N ALA A 20 17.86 -51.81 -0.96
CA ALA A 20 17.86 -52.67 0.24
C ALA A 20 16.54 -53.46 0.37
N GLU A 21 15.40 -52.88 0.05
CA GLU A 21 14.12 -53.53 0.03
C GLU A 21 14.04 -54.61 -1.08
N PHE A 22 14.52 -54.28 -2.27
CA PHE A 22 14.60 -55.20 -3.39
C PHE A 22 15.48 -56.40 -3.07
N ALA A 23 16.66 -56.21 -2.50
CA ALA A 23 17.57 -57.28 -2.10
C ALA A 23 16.97 -58.19 -1.03
N ARG A 24 16.17 -57.62 -0.10
CA ARG A 24 15.44 -58.38 0.92
C ARG A 24 14.32 -59.24 0.30
N ARG A 25 13.63 -58.71 -0.69
CA ARG A 25 12.50 -59.40 -1.37
C ARG A 25 12.97 -60.45 -2.36
N TYR A 26 14.13 -60.23 -3.00
CA TYR A 26 14.70 -61.12 -4.04
C TYR A 26 16.20 -61.42 -3.75
N PRO A 27 16.50 -62.21 -2.69
CA PRO A 27 17.87 -62.38 -2.21
C PRO A 27 18.82 -63.02 -3.23
N LYS A 28 18.32 -63.95 -4.06
CA LYS A 28 19.13 -64.57 -5.12
C LYS A 28 19.53 -63.60 -6.22
N ILE A 29 18.65 -62.66 -6.55
CA ILE A 29 18.92 -61.64 -7.56
C ILE A 29 19.82 -60.55 -6.95
N GLY A 30 19.53 -60.14 -5.71
CA GLY A 30 20.32 -59.17 -4.96
C GLY A 30 21.80 -59.60 -4.80
N ALA A 31 22.02 -60.90 -4.52
CA ALA A 31 23.37 -61.46 -4.45
C ALA A 31 24.12 -61.43 -5.80
N ARG A 32 23.40 -61.69 -6.90
CA ARG A 32 23.99 -61.62 -8.26
C ARG A 32 24.34 -60.19 -8.72
N LEU A 33 23.59 -59.20 -8.21
CA LEU A 33 23.82 -57.80 -8.48
C LEU A 33 24.80 -57.15 -7.51
N GLY A 34 25.36 -57.92 -6.56
CA GLY A 34 26.32 -57.40 -5.58
C GLY A 34 25.73 -56.45 -4.52
N ILE A 35 24.38 -56.40 -4.38
CA ILE A 35 23.68 -55.47 -3.49
C ILE A 35 23.15 -56.13 -2.19
N ALA A 36 23.38 -57.43 -2.00
CA ALA A 36 22.77 -58.21 -0.92
C ALA A 36 23.44 -58.08 0.46
N ASN A 37 24.69 -57.64 0.56
CA ASN A 37 25.50 -57.75 1.78
C ASN A 37 26.11 -56.44 2.29
N GLY A 38 25.61 -55.26 1.86
CA GLY A 38 26.15 -53.99 2.33
C GLY A 38 27.59 -53.66 1.90
N GLN A 39 28.28 -54.59 1.25
CA GLN A 39 29.53 -54.39 0.51
C GLN A 39 29.16 -54.35 -0.97
N GLY A 40 28.55 -53.26 -1.39
CA GLY A 40 28.15 -53.04 -2.79
C GLY A 40 29.39 -53.01 -3.69
N ASP A 41 29.27 -53.57 -4.90
CA ASP A 41 30.28 -53.37 -5.94
C ASP A 41 30.38 -51.83 -6.16
N LEU A 42 31.61 -51.32 -6.05
CA LEU A 42 31.91 -49.89 -6.22
C LEU A 42 31.32 -49.31 -7.54
N HIS A 43 31.20 -50.12 -8.56
CA HIS A 43 30.62 -49.76 -9.86
C HIS A 43 29.09 -49.59 -9.76
N VAL A 44 28.41 -50.47 -9.00
CA VAL A 44 26.98 -50.39 -8.75
C VAL A 44 26.65 -49.15 -7.92
N ASP A 45 27.45 -48.89 -6.87
CA ASP A 45 27.26 -47.68 -6.02
C ASP A 45 27.45 -46.39 -6.83
N ARG A 46 28.44 -46.33 -7.70
CA ARG A 46 28.65 -45.19 -8.60
C ARG A 46 27.50 -45.03 -9.61
N MET A 47 26.95 -46.12 -10.12
CA MET A 47 25.77 -46.07 -11.00
C MET A 47 24.54 -45.52 -10.26
N ILE A 48 24.30 -45.96 -9.02
CA ILE A 48 23.22 -45.45 -8.17
C ILE A 48 23.39 -43.97 -7.93
N GLN A 49 24.58 -43.52 -7.57
CA GLN A 49 24.90 -42.09 -7.35
C GLN A 49 24.73 -41.26 -8.63
N THR A 50 25.14 -41.78 -9.78
CA THR A 50 24.97 -41.10 -11.06
C THR A 50 23.49 -40.99 -11.44
N PHE A 51 22.72 -42.06 -11.19
CA PHE A 51 21.28 -42.04 -11.44
C PHE A 51 20.55 -41.10 -10.48
N ALA A 52 20.94 -41.09 -9.20
CA ALA A 52 20.42 -40.14 -8.21
C ALA A 52 20.72 -38.69 -8.62
N LEU A 53 21.90 -38.41 -9.16
CA LEU A 53 22.22 -37.07 -9.65
C LEU A 53 21.36 -36.68 -10.84
N LEU A 54 21.08 -37.62 -11.74
CA LEU A 54 20.17 -37.35 -12.87
C LEU A 54 18.73 -37.12 -12.39
N ALA A 55 18.24 -37.98 -11.48
CA ALA A 55 16.91 -37.84 -10.87
C ALA A 55 16.79 -36.51 -10.14
N ALA A 56 17.76 -36.15 -9.32
CA ALA A 56 17.81 -34.87 -8.60
C ALA A 56 17.75 -33.64 -9.54
N ARG A 57 18.42 -33.75 -10.71
CA ARG A 57 18.34 -32.66 -11.73
C ARG A 57 16.96 -32.54 -12.35
N VAL A 58 16.26 -33.64 -12.56
CA VAL A 58 14.90 -33.66 -13.08
C VAL A 58 13.94 -33.12 -12.02
N ASP A 59 14.11 -33.56 -10.78
CA ASP A 59 13.26 -33.13 -9.65
C ASP A 59 13.43 -31.63 -9.37
N ALA A 60 14.65 -31.15 -9.29
CA ALA A 60 14.94 -29.72 -9.16
C ALA A 60 14.35 -28.89 -10.32
N LYS A 61 14.37 -29.44 -11.55
CA LYS A 61 13.78 -28.75 -12.70
C LYS A 61 12.23 -28.77 -12.66
N LEU A 62 11.63 -29.85 -12.19
CA LEU A 62 10.19 -29.94 -11.98
C LEU A 62 9.74 -28.98 -10.89
N GLU A 63 10.47 -28.88 -9.80
CA GLU A 63 10.20 -27.93 -8.72
C GLU A 63 10.35 -26.48 -9.20
N ASP A 64 11.33 -26.19 -10.04
CA ASP A 64 11.51 -24.87 -10.68
C ASP A 64 10.39 -24.50 -11.66
N THR A 65 9.79 -25.48 -12.35
CA THR A 65 8.72 -25.20 -13.33
C THR A 65 7.33 -25.22 -12.73
N TYR A 66 7.13 -25.83 -11.55
CA TYR A 66 5.86 -25.85 -10.87
C TYR A 66 5.33 -24.44 -10.49
N PRO A 67 6.20 -23.52 -9.98
CA PRO A 67 5.78 -22.13 -9.75
C PRO A 67 5.30 -21.39 -11.00
N GLU A 68 5.84 -21.67 -12.18
CA GLU A 68 5.42 -21.00 -13.43
C GLU A 68 3.93 -21.21 -13.73
N PHE A 69 3.42 -22.42 -13.47
CA PHE A 69 2.00 -22.69 -13.64
C PHE A 69 1.14 -21.95 -12.62
N THR A 70 1.54 -21.99 -11.35
CA THR A 70 0.80 -21.31 -10.28
C THR A 70 0.89 -19.79 -10.43
N GLU A 71 2.03 -19.24 -10.81
CA GLU A 71 2.21 -17.81 -11.10
C GLU A 71 1.34 -17.38 -12.30
N SER A 72 1.32 -18.17 -13.38
CA SER A 72 0.47 -17.89 -14.55
C SER A 72 -1.02 -17.93 -14.21
N LEU A 73 -1.44 -18.83 -13.33
CA LEU A 73 -2.80 -18.89 -12.86
C LEU A 73 -3.15 -17.67 -11.98
N LEU A 74 -2.25 -17.30 -11.06
CA LEU A 74 -2.42 -16.12 -10.22
C LEU A 74 -2.40 -14.83 -11.03
N GLU A 75 -1.59 -14.75 -12.09
CA GLU A 75 -1.56 -13.58 -12.99
C GLU A 75 -2.92 -13.35 -13.69
N ILE A 76 -3.65 -14.42 -13.95
CA ILE A 76 -5.01 -14.33 -14.51
C ILE A 76 -6.04 -14.00 -13.44
N LEU A 77 -5.96 -14.64 -12.26
CA LEU A 77 -6.97 -14.54 -11.21
C LEU A 77 -6.75 -13.34 -10.28
N TYR A 78 -5.49 -13.10 -9.88
CA TYR A 78 -5.09 -12.10 -8.90
C TYR A 78 -3.72 -11.47 -9.22
N PRO A 79 -3.58 -10.72 -10.32
CA PRO A 79 -2.30 -10.16 -10.76
C PRO A 79 -1.65 -9.27 -9.69
N GLN A 80 -2.44 -8.62 -8.86
CA GLN A 80 -1.95 -7.77 -7.77
C GLN A 80 -1.19 -8.55 -6.68
N TYR A 81 -1.48 -9.85 -6.51
CA TYR A 81 -0.80 -10.69 -5.52
C TYR A 81 0.67 -10.92 -5.88
N LEU A 82 0.96 -11.01 -7.17
CA LEU A 82 2.32 -11.22 -7.68
C LEU A 82 3.15 -9.93 -7.77
N ARG A 83 2.49 -8.77 -7.66
CA ARG A 83 3.18 -7.48 -7.75
C ARG A 83 3.84 -7.13 -6.42
N THR A 84 5.03 -6.57 -6.52
CA THR A 84 5.72 -6.04 -5.35
C THR A 84 5.03 -4.77 -4.87
N VAL A 85 4.79 -4.66 -3.56
CA VAL A 85 4.23 -3.44 -2.97
C VAL A 85 5.25 -2.30 -3.09
N PRO A 86 4.89 -1.15 -3.67
CA PRO A 86 5.76 0.02 -3.73
C PRO A 86 6.10 0.55 -2.33
N ALA A 87 7.16 1.34 -2.21
CA ALA A 87 7.46 2.02 -0.95
C ALA A 87 6.33 2.97 -0.57
N CYS A 88 5.87 2.90 0.68
CA CYS A 88 4.79 3.69 1.25
C CYS A 88 5.26 4.43 2.48
N ALA A 89 4.68 5.58 2.75
CA ALA A 89 4.94 6.38 3.95
C ALA A 89 3.72 7.25 4.28
N ILE A 90 3.74 7.89 5.45
CA ILE A 90 2.79 8.95 5.80
C ILE A 90 3.50 10.30 5.61
N ALA A 91 2.96 11.13 4.74
CA ALA A 91 3.39 12.52 4.57
C ALA A 91 2.54 13.43 5.46
N GLN A 92 3.17 14.32 6.18
CA GLN A 92 2.54 15.40 6.94
C GLN A 92 2.92 16.74 6.30
N PHE A 93 1.91 17.55 5.99
CA PHE A 93 2.14 18.91 5.50
C PHE A 93 2.14 19.88 6.67
N ASP A 94 3.10 20.79 6.67
CA ASP A 94 3.18 21.88 7.64
C ASP A 94 2.70 23.20 7.00
N PRO A 95 1.45 23.60 7.22
CA PRO A 95 0.91 24.84 6.67
C PRO A 95 1.20 26.07 7.54
N THR A 96 2.01 25.97 8.60
CA THR A 96 2.21 27.04 9.59
C THR A 96 2.62 28.38 8.93
N ASN A 97 3.48 28.33 7.92
CA ASN A 97 3.90 29.51 7.18
C ASN A 97 2.84 30.06 6.22
N LEU A 98 1.79 29.28 5.95
CA LEU A 98 0.72 29.66 5.01
C LEU A 98 -0.53 30.20 5.72
N PHE A 99 -0.67 30.00 7.03
CA PHE A 99 -1.88 30.40 7.75
C PHE A 99 -2.23 31.87 7.62
N GLY A 100 -1.22 32.75 7.55
CA GLY A 100 -1.45 34.19 7.32
C GLY A 100 -1.88 34.57 5.89
N GLN A 101 -1.83 33.63 4.96
CA GLN A 101 -2.17 33.82 3.54
C GLN A 101 -3.43 33.04 3.13
N LEU A 102 -3.80 32.04 3.91
CA LEU A 102 -4.98 31.21 3.66
C LEU A 102 -6.23 31.96 4.12
N THR A 103 -6.92 32.59 3.19
CA THR A 103 -8.23 33.22 3.43
C THR A 103 -9.39 32.22 3.41
N ALA A 104 -9.14 30.99 2.95
CA ALA A 104 -10.11 29.88 2.91
C ALA A 104 -9.36 28.54 2.96
N PRO A 105 -10.00 27.45 3.41
CA PRO A 105 -9.43 26.12 3.38
C PRO A 105 -9.00 25.74 1.95
N PHE A 106 -7.76 25.23 1.82
CA PHE A 106 -7.20 24.78 0.55
C PHE A 106 -7.13 23.26 0.52
N THR A 107 -7.72 22.63 -0.49
CA THR A 107 -7.69 21.17 -0.64
C THR A 107 -6.69 20.75 -1.70
N MET A 108 -5.65 20.05 -1.27
CA MET A 108 -4.72 19.33 -2.14
C MET A 108 -5.34 17.99 -2.52
N GLN A 109 -5.52 17.79 -3.81
CA GLN A 109 -6.16 16.57 -4.32
C GLN A 109 -5.23 15.36 -4.24
N ARG A 110 -5.81 14.18 -4.07
CA ARG A 110 -5.12 12.91 -4.25
C ARG A 110 -4.42 12.87 -5.61
N GLY A 111 -3.30 12.15 -5.70
CA GLY A 111 -2.53 12.07 -6.93
C GLY A 111 -1.52 13.21 -7.10
N THR A 112 -1.42 14.12 -6.13
CA THR A 112 -0.39 15.17 -6.13
C THR A 112 0.98 14.53 -5.97
N LEU A 113 1.92 14.91 -6.83
CA LEU A 113 3.29 14.40 -6.81
C LEU A 113 4.13 15.18 -5.80
N LEU A 114 4.91 14.45 -5.03
CA LEU A 114 5.84 14.96 -4.02
C LEU A 114 7.24 14.45 -4.34
N ASP A 115 8.19 15.35 -4.46
CA ASP A 115 9.60 14.99 -4.63
C ASP A 115 10.30 15.00 -3.26
N ALA A 116 11.09 13.94 -2.98
CA ALA A 116 11.85 13.86 -1.74
C ALA A 116 13.17 14.62 -1.86
N ASN A 117 13.46 15.52 -0.89
CA ASN A 117 14.67 16.32 -0.91
C ASN A 117 15.96 15.52 -0.66
N ALA A 118 15.87 14.44 0.13
CA ALA A 118 17.03 13.66 0.55
C ALA A 118 17.47 12.61 -0.49
N ALA A 119 16.58 12.21 -1.39
CA ALA A 119 16.84 11.20 -2.41
C ALA A 119 15.98 11.50 -3.65
N PRO A 120 16.43 11.15 -4.85
CA PRO A 120 15.69 11.38 -6.09
C PRO A 120 14.49 10.42 -6.19
N CYS A 121 13.59 10.50 -5.23
CA CYS A 121 12.38 9.66 -5.14
C CYS A 121 11.14 10.54 -5.29
N ARG A 122 10.17 10.04 -6.03
CA ARG A 122 8.88 10.68 -6.24
C ARG A 122 7.77 9.87 -5.62
N PHE A 123 6.93 10.53 -4.85
CA PHE A 123 5.75 9.93 -4.22
C PHE A 123 4.48 10.57 -4.75
N GLN A 124 3.38 9.87 -4.61
CA GLN A 124 2.05 10.37 -4.96
C GLN A 124 1.13 10.27 -3.74
N THR A 125 0.36 11.34 -3.48
CA THR A 125 -0.60 11.36 -2.37
C THR A 125 -1.79 10.44 -2.67
N THR A 126 -2.29 9.76 -1.61
CA THR A 126 -3.39 8.80 -1.75
C THR A 126 -4.74 9.40 -1.33
N TYR A 127 -4.74 10.33 -0.38
CA TYR A 127 -5.94 11.00 0.10
C TYR A 127 -5.92 12.49 -0.24
N ASP A 128 -7.12 13.08 -0.35
CA ASP A 128 -7.25 14.53 -0.37
C ASP A 128 -6.86 15.10 1.00
N VAL A 129 -6.11 16.18 1.00
CA VAL A 129 -5.66 16.87 2.22
C VAL A 129 -6.18 18.30 2.21
N THR A 130 -7.05 18.63 3.16
CA THR A 130 -7.55 19.99 3.32
C THR A 130 -6.71 20.73 4.35
N LEU A 131 -5.95 21.71 3.89
CA LEU A 131 -5.16 22.61 4.73
C LEU A 131 -6.06 23.74 5.21
N ALA A 132 -6.04 23.98 6.51
CA ALA A 132 -6.84 25.00 7.18
C ALA A 132 -6.10 25.53 8.41
N PRO A 133 -6.34 26.74 8.90
CA PRO A 133 -5.70 27.28 10.10
C PRO A 133 -6.22 26.64 11.40
N LEU A 134 -6.17 25.31 11.46
CA LEU A 134 -6.66 24.47 12.55
C LEU A 134 -5.49 23.73 13.22
N ARG A 135 -5.57 23.55 14.54
CA ARG A 135 -4.63 22.74 15.31
C ARG A 135 -5.36 21.88 16.34
N VAL A 136 -4.79 20.75 16.67
CA VAL A 136 -5.13 20.00 17.89
C VAL A 136 -4.43 20.67 19.04
N HIS A 137 -5.19 21.28 19.96
CA HIS A 137 -4.65 22.01 21.10
C HIS A 137 -4.24 21.07 22.22
N SER A 138 -5.08 20.11 22.54
CA SER A 138 -4.82 19.09 23.56
C SER A 138 -5.63 17.84 23.30
N ALA A 139 -5.14 16.72 23.79
CA ALA A 139 -5.92 15.49 23.87
C ALA A 139 -5.69 14.83 25.24
N ARG A 140 -6.70 14.15 25.77
CA ARG A 140 -6.63 13.53 27.08
C ARG A 140 -7.56 12.33 27.16
N PHE A 141 -7.08 11.28 27.81
CA PHE A 141 -7.89 10.15 28.23
C PHE A 141 -8.02 10.19 29.77
N ALA A 142 -9.25 10.17 30.28
CA ALA A 142 -9.52 10.33 31.70
C ALA A 142 -10.66 9.39 32.17
N PRO A 143 -10.68 9.00 33.46
CA PRO A 143 -11.80 8.24 34.03
C PRO A 143 -13.12 9.01 33.90
N ALA A 144 -14.24 8.29 33.77
CA ALA A 144 -15.59 8.89 33.70
C ALA A 144 -15.97 9.69 34.95
N THR A 145 -15.29 9.46 36.08
CA THR A 145 -15.51 10.21 37.33
C THR A 145 -15.13 11.70 37.23
N MET A 146 -14.38 12.10 36.24
CA MET A 146 -13.96 13.49 36.02
C MET A 146 -14.94 14.32 35.20
N VAL A 147 -16.08 13.76 34.84
CA VAL A 147 -17.11 14.44 34.06
C VAL A 147 -17.93 15.41 34.94
N PRO A 148 -18.28 16.60 34.43
CA PRO A 148 -19.16 17.53 35.16
C PRO A 148 -20.49 16.86 35.57
N ALA A 149 -20.94 17.10 36.81
CA ALA A 149 -22.13 16.45 37.37
C ALA A 149 -23.43 16.71 36.56
N ALA A 150 -23.47 17.77 35.75
CA ALA A 150 -24.59 18.09 34.92
C ALA A 150 -24.74 17.21 33.67
N VAL A 151 -23.70 16.46 33.29
CA VAL A 151 -23.67 15.61 32.09
C VAL A 151 -24.21 14.23 32.41
N ARG A 152 -25.22 13.80 31.66
CA ARG A 152 -25.76 12.44 31.77
C ARG A 152 -25.02 11.53 30.82
N LEU A 153 -24.18 10.66 31.35
CA LEU A 153 -23.49 9.63 30.59
C LEU A 153 -24.40 8.40 30.35
N PRO A 154 -24.24 7.70 29.22
CA PRO A 154 -24.83 6.37 29.02
C PRO A 154 -24.35 5.37 30.09
N ALA A 155 -25.10 4.28 30.25
CA ALA A 155 -24.67 3.15 31.09
C ALA A 155 -23.36 2.55 30.56
N ASN A 156 -22.52 2.00 31.46
CA ASN A 156 -21.28 1.29 31.15
C ASN A 156 -20.13 2.17 30.56
N VAL A 157 -20.21 3.49 30.69
CA VAL A 157 -19.08 4.37 30.38
C VAL A 157 -18.05 4.29 31.48
N SER A 158 -16.82 3.97 31.11
CA SER A 158 -15.68 3.83 32.02
C SER A 158 -14.66 4.96 31.93
N ALA A 159 -14.55 5.57 30.74
CA ALA A 159 -13.59 6.63 30.47
C ALA A 159 -14.13 7.67 29.48
N ILE A 160 -13.47 8.80 29.42
CA ILE A 160 -13.70 9.89 28.48
C ILE A 160 -12.43 10.15 27.68
N LEU A 161 -12.54 10.16 26.38
CA LEU A 161 -11.52 10.65 25.47
C LEU A 161 -11.91 12.07 25.05
N SER A 162 -11.05 13.04 25.32
CA SER A 162 -11.27 14.44 25.00
C SER A 162 -10.25 14.92 23.98
N ILE A 163 -10.68 15.56 22.90
CA ILE A 163 -9.83 16.13 21.84
C ILE A 163 -10.23 17.59 21.65
N ALA A 164 -9.31 18.50 21.92
CA ALA A 164 -9.56 19.93 21.80
C ALA A 164 -8.97 20.46 20.48
N PHE A 165 -9.81 21.07 19.69
CA PHE A 165 -9.43 21.76 18.45
C PHE A 165 -9.48 23.27 18.65
N ALA A 166 -8.50 23.98 18.11
CA ALA A 166 -8.44 25.44 18.20
C ALA A 166 -7.99 26.04 16.85
N SER A 167 -8.34 27.31 16.61
CA SER A 167 -7.74 28.04 15.52
C SER A 167 -6.21 28.14 15.72
N ALA A 168 -5.46 28.02 14.64
CA ALA A 168 -4.01 28.22 14.65
C ALA A 168 -3.65 29.72 14.66
N THR A 169 -4.54 30.57 14.18
CA THR A 169 -4.40 32.04 14.17
C THR A 169 -5.11 32.63 15.38
N PRO A 170 -4.47 33.49 16.16
CA PRO A 170 -5.08 34.05 17.38
C PRO A 170 -6.23 35.04 17.11
N THR A 171 -6.32 35.56 15.88
CA THR A 171 -7.34 36.54 15.47
C THR A 171 -8.59 35.92 14.88
N GLU A 172 -8.56 34.66 14.46
CA GLU A 172 -9.68 33.99 13.80
C GLU A 172 -10.48 33.15 14.80
N THR A 173 -11.78 33.08 14.56
CA THR A 173 -12.67 32.20 15.32
C THR A 173 -12.49 30.75 14.89
N PHE A 174 -12.99 29.84 15.68
CA PHE A 174 -13.01 28.42 15.31
C PHE A 174 -13.83 28.21 14.02
N ASP A 175 -14.89 28.98 13.84
CA ASP A 175 -15.76 28.91 12.67
C ASP A 175 -15.04 29.29 11.36
N ASP A 176 -14.12 30.25 11.41
CA ASP A 176 -13.32 30.69 10.25
C ASP A 176 -12.23 29.65 9.92
N ALA A 177 -11.73 28.94 10.94
CA ALA A 177 -10.65 27.98 10.81
C ALA A 177 -11.09 26.62 10.26
N ILE A 178 -12.41 26.30 10.31
CA ILE A 178 -12.88 24.95 9.97
C ILE A 178 -13.18 24.79 8.49
N PRO A 179 -12.76 23.67 7.87
CA PRO A 179 -13.31 23.23 6.60
C PRO A 179 -14.82 22.96 6.73
N SER A 180 -15.55 23.12 5.65
CA SER A 180 -17.01 22.93 5.61
C SER A 180 -17.48 21.49 5.88
N GLY A 181 -16.56 20.53 6.07
CA GLY A 181 -16.82 19.10 6.23
C GLY A 181 -16.05 18.44 7.36
N ALA A 182 -15.77 17.17 7.18
CA ALA A 182 -14.93 16.39 8.08
C ALA A 182 -13.45 16.74 7.92
N VAL A 183 -12.71 16.65 9.00
CA VAL A 183 -11.25 16.79 9.03
C VAL A 183 -10.63 15.42 9.23
N ARG A 184 -9.71 15.05 8.35
CA ARG A 184 -8.97 13.80 8.41
C ARG A 184 -7.78 13.93 9.34
N ILE A 185 -7.66 12.98 10.27
CA ILE A 185 -6.66 12.96 11.32
C ILE A 185 -5.93 11.63 11.28
N HIS A 186 -4.61 11.68 11.30
CA HIS A 186 -3.76 10.50 11.45
C HIS A 186 -3.50 10.24 12.93
N LEU A 187 -3.72 9.00 13.37
CA LEU A 187 -3.44 8.53 14.72
C LEU A 187 -1.95 8.16 14.80
N ALA A 188 -1.19 8.87 15.62
CA ALA A 188 0.26 8.73 15.73
C ALA A 188 0.67 8.22 17.12
N GLY A 189 1.74 7.42 17.15
CA GLY A 189 2.31 6.85 18.37
C GLY A 189 2.86 5.46 18.15
N ASP A 190 3.19 4.77 19.23
CA ASP A 190 3.52 3.35 19.16
C ASP A 190 2.30 2.52 18.74
N ARG A 191 2.53 1.34 18.19
CA ARG A 191 1.46 0.50 17.61
C ARG A 191 0.36 0.13 18.62
N ALA A 192 0.73 -0.09 19.89
CA ALA A 192 -0.23 -0.43 20.94
C ALA A 192 -1.16 0.75 21.27
N ARG A 193 -0.60 1.97 21.30
CA ARG A 193 -1.38 3.20 21.52
C ARG A 193 -2.31 3.49 20.35
N VAL A 194 -1.80 3.39 19.12
CA VAL A 194 -2.61 3.62 17.90
C VAL A 194 -3.77 2.62 17.84
N ALA A 195 -3.52 1.33 18.09
CA ALA A 195 -4.56 0.32 18.11
C ALA A 195 -5.61 0.60 19.21
N ALA A 196 -5.18 0.88 20.44
CA ALA A 196 -6.09 1.21 21.54
C ALA A 196 -6.91 2.49 21.24
N LEU A 197 -6.31 3.48 20.57
CA LEU A 197 -6.97 4.71 20.17
C LEU A 197 -8.00 4.48 19.05
N ALA A 198 -7.66 3.68 18.06
CA ALA A 198 -8.57 3.29 16.97
C ALA A 198 -9.78 2.52 17.54
N ASP A 199 -9.56 1.55 18.42
CA ASP A 199 -10.62 0.80 19.09
C ASP A 199 -11.50 1.71 19.96
N ALA A 200 -10.91 2.62 20.72
CA ALA A 200 -11.65 3.58 21.53
C ALA A 200 -12.55 4.47 20.68
N LEU A 201 -12.05 4.96 19.54
CA LEU A 201 -12.77 5.86 18.64
C LEU A 201 -13.86 5.16 17.84
N GLN A 202 -13.59 3.96 17.30
CA GLN A 202 -14.45 3.30 16.33
C GLN A 202 -15.38 2.25 16.95
N LEU A 203 -14.94 1.55 18.02
CA LEU A 203 -15.69 0.44 18.62
C LEU A 203 -16.31 0.78 19.99
N HIS A 204 -15.58 1.53 20.81
CA HIS A 204 -15.97 1.76 22.21
C HIS A 204 -16.62 3.11 22.48
N ALA A 205 -16.60 4.05 21.54
CA ALA A 205 -17.33 5.29 21.66
C ALA A 205 -18.85 5.03 21.68
N SER A 206 -19.54 5.51 22.70
CA SER A 206 -20.99 5.29 22.91
C SER A 206 -21.83 6.56 22.83
N ALA A 207 -21.25 7.71 23.18
CA ALA A 207 -21.85 9.02 23.06
C ALA A 207 -20.76 10.07 22.83
N ALA A 208 -21.17 11.20 22.25
CA ALA A 208 -20.28 12.32 21.99
C ALA A 208 -20.90 13.62 22.55
N PHE A 209 -20.03 14.46 23.07
CA PHE A 209 -20.39 15.77 23.60
C PHE A 209 -19.41 16.82 23.07
N VAL A 210 -19.86 18.06 22.98
CA VAL A 210 -19.03 19.21 22.62
C VAL A 210 -19.03 20.23 23.73
N GLU A 211 -17.85 20.72 24.05
CA GLU A 211 -17.62 21.83 24.97
C GLU A 211 -16.97 23.00 24.22
N VAL A 212 -17.40 24.22 24.51
CA VAL A 212 -16.86 25.46 23.94
C VAL A 212 -16.02 26.16 24.97
N ASP A 213 -14.83 26.60 24.59
CA ASP A 213 -13.88 27.44 25.33
C ASP A 213 -13.71 27.01 26.81
N GLN A 214 -13.67 25.69 27.05
CA GLN A 214 -13.50 25.08 28.38
C GLN A 214 -14.54 25.56 29.42
N SER A 215 -15.76 25.81 28.96
CA SER A 215 -16.86 26.39 29.77
C SER A 215 -17.41 25.44 30.84
N GLY A 216 -17.02 24.19 30.87
CA GLY A 216 -17.60 23.13 31.74
C GLY A 216 -19.00 22.68 31.29
N ARG A 217 -19.55 23.22 30.21
CA ARG A 217 -20.87 22.88 29.69
C ARG A 217 -20.75 22.00 28.45
N TRP A 218 -21.20 20.76 28.57
CA TRP A 218 -21.15 19.78 27.50
C TRP A 218 -22.48 19.66 26.79
N ALA A 219 -22.52 19.95 25.50
CA ALA A 219 -23.69 19.77 24.66
C ALA A 219 -23.62 18.38 24.02
N ALA A 220 -24.67 17.57 24.19
CA ALA A 220 -24.73 16.24 23.60
C ALA A 220 -24.90 16.30 22.07
N LEU A 221 -24.17 15.46 21.35
CA LEU A 221 -24.34 15.26 19.91
C LEU A 221 -25.34 14.12 19.66
N SER A 222 -26.15 14.25 18.61
CA SER A 222 -27.12 13.23 18.23
C SER A 222 -26.45 11.96 17.63
N LYS A 223 -25.26 12.08 17.08
CA LYS A 223 -24.46 10.99 16.49
C LYS A 223 -22.99 11.27 16.78
N ILE A 224 -22.22 10.23 16.98
CA ILE A 224 -20.76 10.30 17.12
C ILE A 224 -20.20 10.83 15.78
N PRO A 225 -19.40 11.92 15.81
CA PRO A 225 -18.92 12.57 14.59
C PRO A 225 -17.62 11.96 14.06
N ILE A 226 -17.50 10.63 14.10
CA ILE A 226 -16.27 9.90 13.71
C ILE A 226 -16.63 8.88 12.65
N GLU A 227 -15.83 8.84 11.59
CA GLU A 227 -15.93 7.87 10.52
C GLU A 227 -14.56 7.24 10.26
N SER A 228 -14.55 5.93 9.99
CA SER A 228 -13.33 5.20 9.64
C SER A 228 -12.88 5.54 8.22
N VAL A 229 -11.57 5.56 8.00
CA VAL A 229 -10.92 5.90 6.74
C VAL A 229 -10.11 4.72 6.21
N GLY A 230 -9.89 4.66 4.90
CA GLY A 230 -9.03 3.67 4.26
C GLY A 230 -9.78 2.58 3.51
N PHE A 231 -11.11 2.49 3.65
CA PHE A 231 -11.95 1.45 3.06
C PHE A 231 -12.69 1.89 1.80
N GLY A 232 -12.72 3.19 1.50
CA GLY A 232 -13.42 3.77 0.35
C GLY A 232 -12.69 3.49 -0.99
N GLU A 233 -13.47 3.48 -2.08
CA GLU A 233 -12.91 3.33 -3.44
C GLU A 233 -11.85 4.39 -3.76
N ASN A 234 -12.07 5.62 -3.32
CA ASN A 234 -11.15 6.74 -3.51
C ASN A 234 -10.00 6.78 -2.49
N GLU A 235 -9.94 5.81 -1.59
CA GLU A 235 -8.96 5.73 -0.52
C GLU A 235 -7.94 4.59 -0.74
N ARG A 236 -7.93 4.01 -1.94
CA ARG A 236 -6.98 2.94 -2.28
C ARG A 236 -5.57 3.48 -2.42
N LEU A 237 -4.63 2.74 -1.88
CA LEU A 237 -3.21 2.99 -1.99
C LEU A 237 -2.68 2.60 -3.38
N LEU A 238 -3.10 1.43 -3.85
CA LEU A 238 -2.70 0.88 -5.14
C LEU A 238 -3.79 1.14 -6.21
N PRO A 239 -3.41 1.31 -7.47
CA PRO A 239 -4.37 1.49 -8.56
C PRO A 239 -5.27 0.26 -8.71
N LYS A 240 -6.54 0.49 -9.03
CA LYS A 240 -7.50 -0.57 -9.35
C LYS A 240 -7.20 -1.10 -10.74
N GLU A 241 -7.07 -2.42 -10.86
CA GLU A 241 -7.09 -3.07 -12.17
C GLU A 241 -8.53 -3.28 -12.64
N SER A 242 -8.75 -3.13 -13.94
CA SER A 242 -10.08 -3.22 -14.57
C SER A 242 -10.70 -4.62 -14.51
N THR A 243 -9.93 -5.64 -14.19
CA THR A 243 -10.37 -7.03 -14.14
C THR A 243 -10.76 -7.45 -12.74
N SER A 244 -12.03 -7.65 -12.50
CA SER A 244 -12.73 -8.51 -11.52
C SER A 244 -12.16 -8.77 -10.12
N THR A 245 -11.03 -8.19 -9.71
CA THR A 245 -10.48 -8.42 -8.37
C THR A 245 -11.40 -7.78 -7.34
N SER A 246 -11.85 -8.56 -6.36
CA SER A 246 -12.68 -8.07 -5.27
C SER A 246 -11.98 -6.95 -4.51
N ASP A 247 -12.68 -5.83 -4.31
CA ASP A 247 -12.18 -4.68 -3.55
C ASP A 247 -11.73 -5.06 -2.12
N ALA A 248 -12.38 -6.07 -1.54
CA ALA A 248 -12.01 -6.63 -0.25
C ALA A 248 -10.61 -7.26 -0.25
N PHE A 249 -10.24 -7.94 -1.33
CA PHE A 249 -8.93 -8.57 -1.43
C PHE A 249 -7.80 -7.54 -1.56
N GLN A 250 -8.02 -6.47 -2.33
CA GLN A 250 -7.08 -5.35 -2.41
C GLN A 250 -6.89 -4.68 -1.04
N THR A 251 -8.00 -4.42 -0.33
CA THR A 251 -7.95 -3.86 1.03
C THR A 251 -7.16 -4.75 1.98
N LEU A 252 -7.31 -6.07 1.87
CA LEU A 252 -6.56 -7.05 2.66
C LEU A 252 -5.06 -6.98 2.36
N ILE A 253 -4.66 -6.96 1.09
CA ILE A 253 -3.25 -6.81 0.69
C ILE A 253 -2.67 -5.51 1.26
N GLU A 254 -3.38 -4.40 1.11
CA GLU A 254 -2.95 -3.10 1.61
C GLU A 254 -2.82 -3.08 3.15
N SER A 255 -3.69 -3.80 3.87
CA SER A 255 -3.64 -3.87 5.34
C SER A 255 -2.42 -4.67 5.85
N PHE A 256 -1.96 -5.68 5.12
CA PHE A 256 -0.74 -6.40 5.45
C PHE A 256 0.52 -5.65 5.00
N ALA A 257 0.45 -4.95 3.88
CA ALA A 257 1.59 -4.28 3.30
C ALA A 257 1.90 -2.93 3.95
N PHE A 258 0.86 -2.17 4.31
CA PHE A 258 0.98 -0.84 4.90
C PHE A 258 -0.22 -0.56 5.83
N PRO A 259 -0.25 -1.15 7.03
CA PRO A 259 -1.34 -1.00 7.99
C PRO A 259 -1.57 0.45 8.44
N GLU A 260 -0.56 1.31 8.42
CA GLU A 260 -0.63 2.72 8.79
C GLU A 260 -1.62 3.53 7.93
N LYS A 261 -1.95 3.02 6.75
CA LYS A 261 -3.02 3.58 5.89
C LYS A 261 -4.37 3.62 6.60
N PHE A 262 -4.62 2.70 7.52
CA PHE A 262 -5.90 2.57 8.24
C PHE A 262 -5.90 3.29 9.59
N ASP A 263 -4.77 3.88 9.98
CA ASP A 263 -4.64 4.65 11.20
C ASP A 263 -5.14 6.10 11.02
N PHE A 264 -6.24 6.26 10.25
CA PHE A 264 -6.88 7.54 10.01
C PHE A 264 -8.34 7.51 10.44
N VAL A 265 -8.82 8.65 10.89
CA VAL A 265 -10.23 8.90 11.21
C VAL A 265 -10.66 10.24 10.66
N ASP A 266 -11.89 10.31 10.18
CA ASP A 266 -12.53 11.57 9.80
C ASP A 266 -13.41 12.05 10.95
N ILE A 267 -13.21 13.29 11.40
CA ILE A 267 -14.03 13.93 12.45
C ILE A 267 -14.84 15.06 11.81
N ASP A 268 -16.17 14.95 11.89
CA ASP A 268 -17.11 15.96 11.39
C ASP A 268 -17.17 17.18 12.33
N LEU A 269 -16.28 18.14 12.10
CA LEU A 269 -16.23 19.39 12.85
C LEU A 269 -17.46 20.27 12.56
N GLY A 270 -18.04 20.17 11.36
CA GLY A 270 -19.27 20.88 11.00
C GLY A 270 -20.46 20.45 11.87
N ARG A 271 -20.52 19.19 12.30
CA ARG A 271 -21.52 18.69 13.24
C ARG A 271 -21.27 19.21 14.65
N MET A 272 -19.99 19.24 15.07
CA MET A 272 -19.60 19.80 16.37
C MET A 272 -20.04 21.28 16.49
N ARG A 273 -19.85 22.07 15.45
CA ARG A 273 -20.23 23.50 15.41
C ARG A 273 -21.72 23.75 15.56
N ARG A 274 -22.55 22.85 15.06
CA ARG A 274 -24.01 23.03 15.06
C ARG A 274 -24.67 22.81 16.43
N ALA A 275 -24.03 22.08 17.32
CA ALA A 275 -24.60 21.71 18.62
C ALA A 275 -24.62 22.88 19.62
N PRO A 276 -23.51 23.59 19.92
CA PRO A 276 -23.49 24.84 20.64
C PRO A 276 -23.44 25.99 19.62
N ARG A 277 -24.47 26.87 19.61
CA ARG A 277 -24.40 28.10 18.84
C ARG A 277 -23.42 29.08 19.48
N ALA A 278 -22.16 28.97 19.16
CA ALA A 278 -21.08 29.83 19.69
C ALA A 278 -20.18 30.31 18.54
N PRO A 279 -20.60 31.28 17.73
CA PRO A 279 -19.85 31.77 16.56
C PRO A 279 -18.51 32.42 16.92
N GLU A 280 -18.36 32.90 18.14
CA GLU A 280 -17.09 33.52 18.62
C GLU A 280 -16.15 32.54 19.32
N ALA A 281 -16.47 31.24 19.34
CA ALA A 281 -15.65 30.23 19.97
C ALA A 281 -14.23 30.21 19.36
N ARG A 282 -13.22 30.09 20.16
CA ARG A 282 -11.81 29.93 19.74
C ARG A 282 -11.33 28.51 19.83
N GLN A 283 -12.01 27.72 20.68
CA GLN A 283 -11.67 26.32 20.92
C GLN A 283 -12.94 25.50 21.04
N MET A 284 -12.97 24.33 20.44
CA MET A 284 -13.99 23.32 20.66
C MET A 284 -13.36 22.00 21.09
N THR A 285 -13.90 21.40 22.13
CA THR A 285 -13.44 20.10 22.64
C THR A 285 -14.52 19.04 22.36
N LEU A 286 -14.13 17.99 21.67
CA LEU A 286 -14.92 16.78 21.50
C LEU A 286 -14.66 15.85 22.67
N HIS A 287 -15.71 15.50 23.41
CA HIS A 287 -15.65 14.49 24.47
C HIS A 287 -16.40 13.24 24.03
N LEU A 288 -15.72 12.11 24.01
CA LEU A 288 -16.24 10.80 23.65
C LEU A 288 -16.37 9.93 24.91
N ALA A 289 -17.57 9.44 25.15
CA ALA A 289 -17.84 8.50 26.24
C ALA A 289 -17.44 7.09 25.79
N ILE A 290 -16.39 6.55 26.41
CA ILE A 290 -15.78 5.26 26.06
C ILE A 290 -16.27 4.18 27.00
N ARG A 291 -16.75 3.07 26.44
CA ARG A 291 -17.15 1.86 27.18
C ARG A 291 -15.97 0.90 27.27
N ASP A 292 -16.07 -0.04 28.22
CA ASP A 292 -15.18 -1.21 28.32
C ASP A 292 -13.68 -0.89 28.44
N ALA A 293 -13.33 0.32 28.91
CA ALA A 293 -11.96 0.74 29.16
C ALA A 293 -11.73 1.15 30.64
N PRO A 294 -11.91 0.23 31.61
CA PRO A 294 -11.69 0.55 33.01
C PRO A 294 -10.23 0.91 33.30
N THR A 295 -9.98 1.70 34.31
CA THR A 295 -8.69 2.33 34.63
C THR A 295 -7.49 1.38 34.67
N GLY A 296 -7.70 0.10 34.90
CA GLY A 296 -6.64 -0.92 34.95
C GLY A 296 -6.47 -1.72 33.68
N SER A 297 -7.28 -1.47 32.61
CA SER A 297 -7.18 -2.21 31.35
C SER A 297 -5.94 -1.86 30.54
N VAL A 298 -5.50 -2.77 29.68
CA VAL A 298 -4.38 -2.56 28.76
C VAL A 298 -4.61 -1.33 27.89
N ALA A 299 -5.84 -1.16 27.38
CA ALA A 299 -6.22 0.00 26.58
C ALA A 299 -6.09 1.31 27.39
N ALA A 300 -6.57 1.35 28.64
CA ALA A 300 -6.44 2.54 29.48
C ALA A 300 -4.97 2.85 29.82
N GLN A 301 -4.13 1.83 29.96
CA GLN A 301 -2.70 2.02 30.18
C GLN A 301 -2.00 2.59 28.95
N ALA A 302 -2.31 2.07 27.75
CA ALA A 302 -1.76 2.57 26.50
C ALA A 302 -2.17 4.02 26.21
N LEU A 303 -3.37 4.43 26.66
CA LEU A 303 -3.92 5.78 26.45
C LEU A 303 -3.64 6.75 27.63
N ARG A 304 -2.90 6.32 28.65
CA ARG A 304 -2.64 7.16 29.85
C ARG A 304 -1.94 8.47 29.51
N ASP A 305 -0.94 8.41 28.64
CA ASP A 305 -0.09 9.54 28.27
C ASP A 305 -0.51 10.11 26.90
N LEU A 306 -1.82 10.07 26.61
CA LEU A 306 -2.37 10.61 25.39
C LEU A 306 -2.28 12.14 25.39
N ASP A 307 -1.74 12.70 24.32
CA ASP A 307 -1.58 14.13 24.11
C ASP A 307 -1.95 14.57 22.69
N ALA A 308 -1.80 15.87 22.40
CA ALA A 308 -2.08 16.43 21.09
C ALA A 308 -1.23 15.82 19.97
N THR A 309 -0.04 15.33 20.27
CA THR A 309 0.90 14.75 19.27
C THR A 309 0.41 13.44 18.70
N SER A 310 -0.50 12.76 19.42
CA SER A 310 -1.15 11.53 18.97
C SER A 310 -2.18 11.75 17.85
N PHE A 311 -2.56 12.98 17.56
CA PHE A 311 -3.53 13.37 16.54
C PHE A 311 -2.88 14.34 15.55
N LYS A 312 -2.44 13.82 14.41
CA LYS A 312 -1.77 14.64 13.39
C LYS A 312 -2.72 15.07 12.30
N LEU A 313 -2.83 16.37 12.11
CA LEU A 313 -3.57 16.98 11.00
C LEU A 313 -2.71 17.03 9.74
N PHE A 314 -3.37 17.19 8.59
CA PHE A 314 -2.75 17.41 7.27
C PHE A 314 -1.84 16.26 6.85
N CYS A 315 -2.21 15.05 7.21
CA CYS A 315 -1.49 13.84 6.83
C CYS A 315 -2.20 13.10 5.69
N THR A 316 -1.41 12.42 4.85
CA THR A 316 -1.89 11.52 3.83
C THR A 316 -0.92 10.37 3.64
N PRO A 317 -1.39 9.14 3.38
CA PRO A 317 -0.51 8.09 2.87
C PRO A 317 0.04 8.51 1.52
N VAL A 318 1.30 8.20 1.30
CA VAL A 318 1.97 8.41 0.02
C VAL A 318 2.60 7.13 -0.47
N VAL A 319 2.57 6.94 -1.78
CA VAL A 319 3.10 5.75 -2.43
C VAL A 319 4.11 6.15 -3.50
N ASN A 320 5.21 5.44 -3.58
CA ASN A 320 6.22 5.61 -4.62
C ASN A 320 5.73 4.96 -5.92
N LEU A 321 4.67 5.53 -6.49
CA LEU A 321 4.04 5.08 -7.71
C LEU A 321 3.55 6.31 -8.48
N PHE A 322 3.96 6.45 -9.73
CA PHE A 322 3.60 7.60 -10.57
C PHE A 322 3.55 7.20 -12.04
N LYS A 323 2.78 7.94 -12.82
CA LYS A 323 2.65 7.69 -14.26
C LYS A 323 3.85 8.23 -15.03
N ARG A 324 4.36 7.41 -15.94
CA ARG A 324 5.48 7.77 -16.81
C ARG A 324 5.24 7.21 -18.22
N ASP A 325 5.73 7.92 -19.23
CA ASP A 325 5.79 7.39 -20.58
C ASP A 325 7.01 6.46 -20.72
N ALA A 326 6.91 5.45 -21.60
CA ALA A 326 8.05 4.61 -21.93
C ALA A 326 8.70 5.06 -23.23
N THR A 327 9.92 4.60 -23.43
CA THR A 327 10.61 4.72 -24.71
C THR A 327 9.78 4.10 -25.82
N PRO A 328 9.63 4.76 -26.97
CA PRO A 328 8.91 4.21 -28.11
C PRO A 328 9.55 2.90 -28.58
N ILE A 329 8.71 1.89 -28.81
CA ILE A 329 9.17 0.57 -29.27
C ILE A 329 8.92 0.45 -30.75
N GLN A 330 9.96 0.15 -31.52
CA GLN A 330 9.83 -0.19 -32.93
C GLN A 330 9.45 -1.67 -33.07
N LEU A 331 8.28 -1.95 -33.60
CA LEU A 331 7.82 -3.31 -33.81
C LEU A 331 8.57 -3.93 -34.99
N MET A 332 9.48 -4.84 -34.71
CA MET A 332 10.09 -5.69 -35.71
C MET A 332 9.19 -6.89 -36.03
N THR A 333 9.20 -7.33 -37.28
CA THR A 333 8.31 -8.41 -37.76
C THR A 333 8.61 -9.78 -37.16
N THR A 334 9.77 -9.94 -36.55
CA THR A 334 10.29 -11.21 -36.02
C THR A 334 10.05 -11.39 -34.50
N ASP A 335 9.95 -10.31 -33.73
CA ASP A 335 9.91 -10.39 -32.29
C ASP A 335 8.47 -10.52 -31.80
N ARG A 336 8.23 -11.54 -30.98
CA ARG A 336 6.92 -11.80 -30.37
C ARG A 336 6.72 -11.04 -29.06
N ALA A 337 7.80 -10.62 -28.42
CA ALA A 337 7.79 -9.89 -27.14
C ALA A 337 8.79 -8.74 -27.21
N HIS A 338 8.42 -7.61 -26.63
CA HIS A 338 9.25 -6.41 -26.61
C HIS A 338 9.46 -5.95 -25.17
N PRO A 339 10.70 -5.64 -24.75
CA PRO A 339 10.95 -5.09 -23.43
C PRO A 339 10.36 -3.70 -23.31
N VAL A 340 9.75 -3.43 -22.17
CA VAL A 340 9.20 -2.13 -21.85
C VAL A 340 10.18 -1.40 -20.96
N THR A 341 10.72 -0.27 -21.46
CA THR A 341 11.67 0.55 -20.71
C THR A 341 11.04 1.91 -20.44
N PRO A 342 10.85 2.31 -19.18
CA PRO A 342 10.35 3.65 -18.86
C PRO A 342 11.38 4.71 -19.29
N GLU A 343 10.90 5.89 -19.66
CA GLU A 343 11.78 7.03 -19.88
C GLU A 343 12.54 7.37 -18.58
N PRO A 344 13.87 7.54 -18.65
CA PRO A 344 14.67 7.80 -17.47
C PRO A 344 14.25 9.13 -16.79
N LEU A 345 14.37 9.18 -15.48
CA LEU A 345 14.29 10.44 -14.75
C LEU A 345 15.56 11.27 -15.03
N GLU A 346 15.43 12.59 -14.95
CA GLU A 346 16.60 13.52 -15.08
C GLU A 346 17.70 13.19 -14.07
N THR A 347 17.34 12.63 -12.94
CA THR A 347 18.25 12.18 -11.87
C THR A 347 19.00 10.90 -12.18
N GLY A 348 18.69 10.21 -13.29
CA GLY A 348 19.29 8.91 -13.64
C GLY A 348 18.88 7.74 -12.74
N THR A 349 17.88 7.93 -11.87
CA THR A 349 17.40 6.86 -10.98
C THR A 349 16.72 5.76 -11.79
N PRO A 350 17.07 4.49 -11.59
CA PRO A 350 16.43 3.38 -12.27
C PRO A 350 14.96 3.26 -11.84
N LEU A 351 14.09 2.98 -12.80
CA LEU A 351 12.65 2.80 -12.60
C LEU A 351 12.24 1.38 -12.95
N ASP A 352 11.42 0.77 -12.10
CA ASP A 352 10.75 -0.50 -12.36
C ASP A 352 9.33 -0.26 -12.87
N VAL A 353 8.87 -1.09 -13.81
CA VAL A 353 7.52 -1.04 -14.33
C VAL A 353 6.59 -1.78 -13.38
N TYR A 354 5.61 -1.07 -12.81
CA TYR A 354 4.59 -1.66 -11.94
C TYR A 354 3.42 -2.21 -12.75
N SER A 355 2.88 -1.42 -13.68
CA SER A 355 1.78 -1.78 -14.57
C SER A 355 1.87 -1.03 -15.90
N ILE A 356 1.20 -1.56 -16.91
CA ILE A 356 1.03 -0.89 -18.19
C ILE A 356 -0.42 -0.41 -18.25
N ASP A 357 -0.62 0.90 -18.25
CA ASP A 357 -1.96 1.49 -18.23
C ASP A 357 -2.59 1.47 -19.64
N ALA A 358 -1.80 1.79 -20.66
CA ALA A 358 -2.25 1.79 -22.05
C ALA A 358 -1.08 1.65 -23.02
N VAL A 359 -1.36 1.05 -24.17
CA VAL A 359 -0.44 0.96 -25.32
C VAL A 359 -1.08 1.68 -26.50
N HIS A 360 -0.35 2.62 -27.08
CA HIS A 360 -0.81 3.43 -28.17
C HIS A 360 -0.02 3.12 -29.44
N LEU A 361 -0.71 2.98 -30.56
CA LEU A 361 -0.09 2.92 -31.88
C LEU A 361 0.02 4.33 -32.43
N GLY A 362 1.24 4.76 -32.77
CA GLY A 362 1.49 6.06 -33.39
C GLY A 362 1.74 5.94 -34.91
N ASP A 363 1.37 6.95 -35.69
CA ASP A 363 1.62 7.00 -37.09
C ASP A 363 3.02 7.56 -37.39
N ARG A 364 3.64 7.12 -38.49
CA ARG A 364 5.02 7.41 -38.89
C ARG A 364 5.33 8.88 -39.21
N THR A 365 4.34 9.75 -39.27
CA THR A 365 4.46 11.18 -39.61
C THR A 365 5.12 12.04 -38.52
N GLN A 366 5.53 11.47 -37.41
CA GLN A 366 6.11 12.24 -36.30
C GLN A 366 7.63 12.46 -36.34
N SER A 367 8.34 11.93 -37.35
CA SER A 367 9.76 12.30 -37.56
C SER A 367 9.99 13.78 -37.93
N GLU A 368 8.91 14.52 -38.25
CA GLU A 368 8.96 15.95 -38.53
C GLU A 368 8.67 16.85 -37.31
N LEU A 369 8.18 16.33 -36.21
CA LEU A 369 7.87 17.09 -35.00
C LEU A 369 9.08 17.40 -34.12
N GLU A 370 10.24 16.81 -34.39
CA GLU A 370 11.51 17.21 -33.75
C GLU A 370 12.03 18.58 -34.19
N LYS A 371 11.37 19.22 -35.15
CA LYS A 371 11.70 20.59 -35.59
C LYS A 371 10.72 21.64 -35.11
N GLY A 372 10.45 21.68 -33.82
CA GLY A 372 10.12 22.92 -33.13
C GLY A 372 8.89 23.71 -33.57
N MET A 373 7.76 23.11 -33.98
CA MET A 373 6.51 23.85 -34.19
C MET A 373 5.45 23.51 -33.14
N PRO A 374 4.70 24.51 -32.59
CA PRO A 374 3.65 24.28 -31.66
C PRO A 374 2.47 23.54 -32.28
N SER A 375 2.17 22.35 -31.83
CA SER A 375 1.12 21.50 -32.37
C SER A 375 -0.25 21.87 -31.80
N SER A 376 -0.99 22.72 -32.52
CA SER A 376 -2.43 22.90 -32.27
C SER A 376 -3.34 22.16 -33.28
N ALA A 377 -2.82 21.28 -34.13
CA ALA A 377 -3.59 20.69 -35.23
C ALA A 377 -3.42 19.20 -35.48
N ALA A 378 -2.72 18.44 -34.69
CA ALA A 378 -2.62 16.97 -34.92
C ALA A 378 -3.47 16.21 -33.92
N VAL A 379 -4.78 16.09 -34.13
CA VAL A 379 -5.61 15.03 -33.57
C VAL A 379 -5.18 13.71 -34.25
N SER A 380 -4.07 13.16 -33.80
CA SER A 380 -3.66 11.81 -34.15
C SER A 380 -4.69 10.85 -33.58
N ARG A 381 -5.35 10.07 -34.40
CA ARG A 381 -6.19 8.95 -34.00
C ARG A 381 -5.32 7.92 -33.29
N THR A 382 -5.20 8.07 -31.98
CA THR A 382 -4.46 7.13 -31.14
C THR A 382 -5.33 5.90 -30.93
N THR A 383 -4.99 4.79 -31.54
CA THR A 383 -5.68 3.52 -31.33
C THR A 383 -5.06 2.83 -30.13
N VAL A 384 -5.87 2.57 -29.10
CA VAL A 384 -5.46 1.74 -27.97
C VAL A 384 -5.45 0.28 -28.42
N LEU A 385 -4.30 -0.37 -28.32
CA LEU A 385 -4.13 -1.76 -28.72
C LEU A 385 -4.36 -2.70 -27.55
N PRO A 386 -5.02 -3.86 -27.78
CA PRO A 386 -4.99 -4.94 -26.83
C PRO A 386 -3.57 -5.48 -26.68
N TYR A 387 -3.11 -5.66 -25.44
CA TYR A 387 -1.79 -6.19 -25.13
C TYR A 387 -1.86 -7.26 -24.04
N ARG A 388 -0.85 -8.12 -24.02
CA ARG A 388 -0.56 -8.97 -22.86
C ARG A 388 0.81 -8.57 -22.32
N ALA A 389 0.87 -8.28 -21.02
CA ALA A 389 2.11 -8.02 -20.33
C ALA A 389 2.46 -9.24 -19.49
N PHE A 390 3.73 -9.59 -19.42
CA PHE A 390 4.24 -10.59 -18.51
C PHE A 390 5.60 -10.14 -17.97
N SER A 391 5.88 -10.43 -16.72
CA SER A 391 7.18 -10.18 -16.12
C SER A 391 8.06 -11.42 -16.26
N HIS A 392 9.27 -11.26 -16.75
CA HIS A 392 10.23 -12.35 -16.88
C HIS A 392 11.43 -12.08 -15.99
N GLY A 393 11.66 -12.95 -15.01
CA GLY A 393 12.91 -12.99 -14.26
C GLY A 393 12.78 -12.88 -12.75
N ARG A 394 13.28 -13.89 -12.09
CA ARG A 394 13.37 -14.11 -10.63
C ARG A 394 14.49 -13.34 -9.93
N LYS A 395 15.03 -12.27 -10.52
CA LYS A 395 16.01 -11.45 -9.80
C LYS A 395 15.32 -10.20 -9.29
N PRO A 396 15.37 -9.93 -7.97
CA PRO A 396 14.75 -8.74 -7.39
C PRO A 396 15.30 -7.42 -7.96
N ASP A 397 16.41 -7.47 -8.68
CA ASP A 397 17.07 -6.30 -9.26
C ASP A 397 16.83 -6.10 -10.75
N SER A 398 16.03 -6.95 -11.41
CA SER A 398 15.80 -6.85 -12.87
C SER A 398 14.45 -7.42 -13.29
N ALA A 399 13.36 -6.90 -12.77
CA ALA A 399 12.04 -7.17 -13.32
C ALA A 399 11.92 -6.44 -14.68
N VAL A 400 12.05 -7.18 -15.77
CA VAL A 400 11.82 -6.65 -17.12
C VAL A 400 10.40 -6.99 -17.51
N ALA A 401 9.56 -5.98 -17.71
CA ALA A 401 8.22 -6.16 -18.23
C ALA A 401 8.28 -6.28 -19.76
N TYR A 402 7.57 -7.24 -20.30
CA TYR A 402 7.45 -7.45 -21.76
C TYR A 402 5.99 -7.32 -22.15
N TRP A 403 5.73 -6.87 -23.37
CA TRP A 403 4.41 -6.89 -23.95
C TRP A 403 4.40 -7.61 -25.30
N THR A 404 3.30 -8.29 -25.63
CA THR A 404 3.06 -8.90 -26.93
C THR A 404 1.95 -8.12 -27.64
N ALA A 405 2.24 -7.58 -28.81
CA ALA A 405 1.23 -6.99 -29.67
C ALA A 405 0.55 -8.08 -30.52
N PHE A 406 -0.78 -8.12 -30.51
CA PHE A 406 -1.51 -8.86 -31.53
C PHE A 406 -1.54 -8.02 -32.81
N ARG A 407 -1.03 -8.58 -33.86
CA ARG A 407 -0.92 -7.92 -35.17
C ARG A 407 -2.27 -7.94 -35.88
N ASP A 408 -2.77 -6.75 -36.22
CA ASP A 408 -3.71 -6.61 -37.34
C ASP A 408 -2.86 -6.52 -38.62
N PRO A 409 -3.00 -7.45 -39.60
CA PRO A 409 -2.17 -7.47 -40.79
C PRO A 409 -2.37 -6.25 -41.71
N HIS A 410 -3.35 -5.39 -41.43
CA HIS A 410 -3.70 -4.24 -42.25
C HIS A 410 -3.35 -2.87 -41.63
N ALA A 411 -2.80 -2.81 -40.44
CA ALA A 411 -2.41 -1.55 -39.80
C ALA A 411 -0.96 -1.20 -40.11
N ALA A 412 -0.72 -0.06 -40.73
CA ALA A 412 0.61 0.53 -40.89
C ALA A 412 1.14 1.01 -39.53
N LEU A 413 2.37 0.61 -39.22
CA LEU A 413 2.94 0.68 -37.88
C LEU A 413 3.78 1.95 -37.67
N ALA A 414 3.34 2.82 -36.77
CA ALA A 414 4.23 3.75 -36.05
C ALA A 414 3.79 3.88 -34.60
N THR A 415 4.74 3.78 -33.68
CA THR A 415 4.46 3.57 -32.27
C THR A 415 4.67 4.85 -31.47
N ARG A 416 3.66 5.27 -30.71
CA ARG A 416 3.79 6.30 -29.67
C ARG A 416 3.94 5.61 -28.30
N ALA A 417 4.73 6.24 -27.43
CA ALA A 417 5.11 5.67 -26.14
C ALA A 417 3.92 5.26 -25.28
N PRO A 418 3.93 4.07 -24.67
CA PRO A 418 2.94 3.65 -23.71
C PRO A 418 3.07 4.45 -22.38
N ARG A 419 1.97 4.64 -21.66
CA ARG A 419 1.98 5.25 -20.33
C ARG A 419 2.05 4.17 -19.26
N PHE A 420 2.90 4.35 -18.29
CA PHE A 420 3.15 3.38 -17.21
C PHE A 420 2.95 3.97 -15.83
N SER A 421 2.65 3.08 -14.88
CA SER A 421 2.90 3.33 -13.48
C SER A 421 4.27 2.73 -13.14
N CYS A 422 5.20 3.56 -12.70
CA CYS A 422 6.58 3.16 -12.43
C CYS A 422 6.90 3.27 -10.94
N ARG A 423 7.83 2.43 -10.50
CA ARG A 423 8.41 2.43 -9.16
C ARG A 423 9.89 2.75 -9.25
N SER A 424 10.42 3.56 -8.32
CA SER A 424 11.87 3.68 -8.16
C SER A 424 12.42 2.50 -7.38
N SER A 425 13.38 1.77 -7.93
CA SER A 425 14.06 0.71 -7.21
C SER A 425 15.05 1.27 -6.21
N GLY A 426 14.96 0.86 -4.95
CA GLY A 426 16.10 0.91 -4.07
C GLY A 426 16.05 1.66 -2.74
N TRP A 427 14.90 2.19 -2.29
CA TRP A 427 14.88 2.85 -0.98
C TRP A 427 13.81 2.26 -0.05
N LYS A 428 14.28 1.64 1.04
CA LYS A 428 13.43 1.42 2.21
C LYS A 428 13.31 2.76 2.92
N VAL A 429 12.12 3.36 2.85
CA VAL A 429 11.78 4.45 3.76
C VAL A 429 11.62 3.80 5.13
N THR A 430 12.60 3.99 6.02
CA THR A 430 12.42 3.64 7.43
C THR A 430 11.35 4.59 7.99
N PRO A 431 10.30 4.08 8.64
CA PRO A 431 9.37 4.94 9.36
C PRO A 431 10.16 5.74 10.39
N PRO A 432 9.80 7.00 10.66
CA PRO A 432 10.39 7.75 11.75
C PRO A 432 10.11 7.00 13.05
N GLY A 433 11.17 6.70 13.79
CA GLY A 433 11.14 6.07 15.11
C GLY A 433 10.38 6.89 16.15
#